data_f1c6e1e5ccbaf0af7adae0ba6ae814c2
#
_entry.id   f1c6e1e5ccbaf0af7adae0ba6ae814c2
#
_cell.length_a   1.000
_cell.length_b   1.000
_cell.length_c   1.000
_cell.angle_alpha   90.00
_cell.angle_beta   90.00
_cell.angle_gamma   90.00
#
_symmetry.space_group_name_H-M   'P 1'
#
loop_
_entity.id
_entity.type
_entity.pdbx_description
1 polymer ?
#
loop_
_entity_poly.entity_id
_entity_poly.type
_entity_poly.pdbx_seq_one_letter_code
_entity_poly.pdbx_strand_id
1 'polypeptide(L)'
;SILQVYLSLKKADSPLAESFQPVTEQCLNSITQACTLSVSDDTLTLHDRDFAAGFAQTVETGTVLIDYGKLFAIPEYCAGGYMLINTAFAQNQTADLRTLAELYPILIKNNANYPHSLVMDKNSTETIWAWTCASNITYEENENSSEALITVSFKQGDSHYIIINGIKPFVGIEIYGLSFHTDPRFETYNSSGYIYNEKTHTLLLKSRHKVSNEKIRLYFNTVRNEY
;
A
#
# COMPACT_ATOMS: atom_id res chain seq x y z
N SER A 1 11.37 -5.68 -13.09
CA SER A 1 11.30 -6.23 -14.47
C SER A 1 11.08 -5.12 -15.50
N ILE A 2 11.41 -5.39 -16.79
CA ILE A 2 11.19 -4.45 -17.90
C ILE A 2 9.72 -4.05 -17.99
N LEU A 3 8.81 -5.01 -17.85
CA LEU A 3 7.37 -4.76 -17.82
C LEU A 3 6.95 -3.77 -16.74
N GLN A 4 7.50 -3.86 -15.52
CA GLN A 4 7.19 -2.92 -14.43
C GLN A 4 7.65 -1.51 -14.76
N VAL A 5 8.85 -1.37 -15.35
CA VAL A 5 9.36 -0.06 -15.80
C VAL A 5 8.45 0.53 -16.87
N TYR A 6 8.09 -0.25 -17.88
CA TYR A 6 7.17 0.18 -18.95
C TYR A 6 5.82 0.64 -18.39
N LEU A 7 5.22 -0.15 -17.50
CA LEU A 7 3.94 0.20 -16.86
C LEU A 7 4.03 1.49 -16.03
N SER A 8 5.15 1.69 -15.34
CA SER A 8 5.38 2.92 -14.58
C SER A 8 5.52 4.14 -15.49
N LEU A 9 6.24 4.00 -16.62
CA LEU A 9 6.39 5.06 -17.60
C LEU A 9 5.06 5.40 -18.30
N LYS A 10 4.25 4.39 -18.62
CA LYS A 10 2.91 4.61 -19.21
C LYS A 10 1.95 5.29 -18.23
N LYS A 11 1.95 4.90 -16.96
CA LYS A 11 1.14 5.56 -15.90
C LYS A 11 1.55 7.01 -15.64
N ALA A 12 2.81 7.35 -15.93
CA ALA A 12 3.35 8.70 -15.77
C ALA A 12 3.28 9.52 -17.09
N ASP A 13 2.61 9.00 -18.12
CA ASP A 13 2.55 9.62 -19.46
C ASP A 13 3.93 10.02 -20.02
N SER A 14 4.97 9.23 -19.69
CA SER A 14 6.33 9.52 -20.10
C SER A 14 6.56 9.14 -21.56
N PRO A 15 7.15 10.04 -22.38
CA PRO A 15 7.47 9.74 -23.77
C PRO A 15 8.51 8.60 -23.91
N LEU A 16 9.27 8.31 -22.85
CA LEU A 16 10.21 7.18 -22.84
C LEU A 16 9.51 5.82 -22.93
N ALA A 17 8.21 5.74 -22.59
CA ALA A 17 7.47 4.49 -22.66
C ALA A 17 7.48 3.88 -24.07
N GLU A 18 7.45 4.70 -25.12
CA GLU A 18 7.45 4.21 -26.52
C GLU A 18 8.73 3.47 -26.88
N SER A 19 9.87 3.91 -26.35
CA SER A 19 11.16 3.22 -26.59
C SER A 19 11.24 1.84 -25.93
N PHE A 20 10.43 1.59 -24.89
CA PHE A 20 10.35 0.29 -24.20
C PHE A 20 9.33 -0.66 -24.82
N GLN A 21 8.44 -0.19 -25.69
CA GLN A 21 7.36 -1.01 -26.24
C GLN A 21 7.85 -2.28 -26.95
N PRO A 22 8.85 -2.25 -27.88
CA PRO A 22 9.28 -3.47 -28.58
C PRO A 22 9.84 -4.54 -27.65
N VAL A 23 10.59 -4.12 -26.62
CA VAL A 23 11.16 -5.04 -25.63
C VAL A 23 10.07 -5.59 -24.72
N THR A 24 9.05 -4.78 -24.41
CA THR A 24 7.88 -5.19 -23.65
C THR A 24 7.09 -6.28 -24.37
N GLU A 25 6.85 -6.13 -25.67
CA GLU A 25 6.18 -7.13 -26.50
C GLU A 25 6.97 -8.45 -26.55
N GLN A 26 8.29 -8.37 -26.68
CA GLN A 26 9.15 -9.57 -26.59
C GLN A 26 9.05 -10.26 -25.22
N CYS A 27 9.04 -9.49 -24.13
CA CYS A 27 8.87 -10.05 -22.79
C CYS A 27 7.51 -10.75 -22.62
N LEU A 28 6.42 -10.14 -23.11
CA LEU A 28 5.09 -10.74 -23.04
C LEU A 28 5.01 -12.03 -23.84
N ASN A 29 5.55 -12.05 -25.05
CA ASN A 29 5.64 -13.25 -25.88
C ASN A 29 6.45 -14.35 -25.19
N SER A 30 7.58 -14.00 -24.57
CA SER A 30 8.42 -14.95 -23.83
C SER A 30 7.67 -15.55 -22.65
N ILE A 31 6.94 -14.71 -21.88
CA ILE A 31 6.12 -15.18 -20.76
C ILE A 31 5.03 -16.12 -21.27
N THR A 32 4.32 -15.75 -22.33
CA THR A 32 3.25 -16.58 -22.90
C THR A 32 3.78 -17.95 -23.37
N GLN A 33 4.95 -17.97 -24.02
CA GLN A 33 5.59 -19.21 -24.47
C GLN A 33 6.11 -20.06 -23.29
N ALA A 34 6.46 -19.44 -22.18
CA ALA A 34 6.92 -20.11 -20.97
C ALA A 34 5.76 -20.65 -20.11
N CYS A 35 4.51 -20.37 -20.45
CA CYS A 35 3.35 -20.82 -19.70
C CYS A 35 2.76 -22.11 -20.31
N THR A 36 2.40 -23.06 -19.44
CA THR A 36 1.64 -24.27 -19.82
C THR A 36 0.31 -24.29 -19.11
N LEU A 37 -0.78 -24.36 -19.87
CA LEU A 37 -2.15 -24.46 -19.36
C LEU A 37 -2.55 -25.92 -19.23
N SER A 38 -2.94 -26.35 -18.04
CA SER A 38 -3.64 -27.63 -17.80
C SER A 38 -5.13 -27.34 -17.66
N VAL A 39 -5.90 -27.71 -18.68
CA VAL A 39 -7.35 -27.52 -18.71
C VAL A 39 -8.06 -28.44 -17.72
N SER A 40 -7.51 -29.65 -17.48
CA SER A 40 -8.09 -30.61 -16.53
C SER A 40 -8.07 -30.10 -15.08
N ASP A 41 -7.04 -29.38 -14.71
CA ASP A 41 -6.78 -28.97 -13.34
C ASP A 41 -7.05 -27.46 -13.13
N ASP A 42 -7.43 -26.75 -14.19
CA ASP A 42 -7.60 -25.30 -14.21
C ASP A 42 -6.37 -24.56 -13.67
N THR A 43 -5.17 -24.98 -14.09
CA THR A 43 -3.89 -24.43 -13.64
C THR A 43 -3.07 -23.88 -14.78
N LEU A 44 -2.34 -22.79 -14.52
CA LEU A 44 -1.37 -22.19 -15.41
C LEU A 44 0.00 -22.19 -14.73
N THR A 45 0.94 -22.93 -15.30
CA THR A 45 2.29 -23.06 -14.76
C THR A 45 3.28 -22.24 -15.60
N LEU A 46 4.06 -21.41 -14.94
CA LEU A 46 5.20 -20.70 -15.55
C LEU A 46 6.44 -21.60 -15.48
N HIS A 47 7.18 -21.68 -16.58
CA HIS A 47 8.43 -22.45 -16.66
C HIS A 47 9.63 -21.52 -16.81
N ASP A 48 10.72 -21.86 -16.14
CA ASP A 48 12.05 -21.32 -16.39
C ASP A 48 12.88 -22.45 -17.00
N ARG A 49 13.04 -22.42 -18.35
CA ARG A 49 13.60 -23.51 -19.17
C ARG A 49 12.80 -24.82 -18.96
N ASP A 50 13.45 -25.84 -18.41
CA ASP A 50 12.86 -27.19 -18.26
C ASP A 50 12.14 -27.39 -16.93
N PHE A 51 12.12 -26.40 -16.04
CA PHE A 51 11.56 -26.51 -14.69
C PHE A 51 10.44 -25.52 -14.46
N ALA A 52 9.52 -25.84 -13.54
CA ALA A 52 8.55 -24.87 -13.06
C ALA A 52 9.29 -23.69 -12.40
N ALA A 53 8.87 -22.47 -12.72
CA ALA A 53 9.43 -21.27 -12.12
C ALA A 53 9.16 -21.24 -10.61
N GLY A 54 10.06 -20.59 -9.86
CA GLY A 54 9.92 -20.47 -8.43
C GLY A 54 8.65 -19.72 -8.01
N PHE A 55 8.18 -19.98 -6.79
CA PHE A 55 6.95 -19.41 -6.24
C PHE A 55 6.89 -17.87 -6.35
N ALA A 56 7.93 -17.17 -5.86
CA ALA A 56 8.00 -15.71 -5.91
C ALA A 56 7.98 -15.19 -7.36
N GLN A 57 8.76 -15.79 -8.25
CA GLN A 57 8.83 -15.41 -9.66
C GLN A 57 7.47 -15.56 -10.36
N THR A 58 6.74 -16.64 -10.07
CA THR A 58 5.41 -16.89 -10.64
C THR A 58 4.40 -15.85 -10.16
N VAL A 59 4.39 -15.53 -8.85
CA VAL A 59 3.51 -14.52 -8.25
C VAL A 59 3.82 -13.13 -8.81
N GLU A 60 5.08 -12.73 -8.88
CA GLU A 60 5.49 -11.44 -9.46
C GLU A 60 5.09 -11.33 -10.93
N THR A 61 5.30 -12.39 -11.72
CA THR A 61 4.91 -12.43 -13.14
C THR A 61 3.40 -12.30 -13.28
N GLY A 62 2.61 -13.04 -12.48
CA GLY A 62 1.16 -12.95 -12.48
C GLY A 62 0.66 -11.54 -12.14
N THR A 63 1.27 -10.90 -11.12
CA THR A 63 0.91 -9.53 -10.73
C THR A 63 1.19 -8.51 -11.84
N VAL A 64 2.32 -8.62 -12.52
CA VAL A 64 2.68 -7.72 -13.63
C VAL A 64 1.76 -7.93 -14.83
N LEU A 65 1.35 -9.16 -15.15
CA LEU A 65 0.36 -9.44 -16.19
C LEU A 65 -1.01 -8.84 -15.86
N ILE A 66 -1.46 -8.92 -14.60
CA ILE A 66 -2.69 -8.28 -14.15
C ILE A 66 -2.62 -6.76 -14.32
N ASP A 67 -1.51 -6.14 -13.89
CA ASP A 67 -1.29 -4.70 -14.04
C ASP A 67 -1.30 -4.27 -15.52
N TYR A 68 -0.66 -5.06 -16.39
CA TYR A 68 -0.66 -4.84 -17.84
C TYR A 68 -2.07 -4.96 -18.42
N GLY A 69 -2.76 -6.05 -18.12
CA GLY A 69 -4.12 -6.31 -18.60
C GLY A 69 -5.11 -5.22 -18.15
N LYS A 70 -5.00 -4.72 -16.92
CA LYS A 70 -5.82 -3.60 -16.44
C LYS A 70 -5.51 -2.29 -17.14
N LEU A 71 -4.23 -1.97 -17.35
CA LEU A 71 -3.83 -0.70 -17.97
C LEU A 71 -4.23 -0.61 -19.44
N PHE A 72 -4.15 -1.73 -20.17
CA PHE A 72 -4.45 -1.79 -21.62
C PHE A 72 -5.82 -2.38 -21.94
N ALA A 73 -6.64 -2.67 -20.92
CA ALA A 73 -7.97 -3.28 -21.04
C ALA A 73 -7.95 -4.62 -21.79
N ILE A 74 -6.96 -5.48 -21.49
CA ILE A 74 -6.78 -6.82 -22.09
C ILE A 74 -7.11 -7.88 -21.02
N PRO A 75 -8.36 -8.40 -20.97
CA PRO A 75 -8.82 -9.31 -19.93
C PRO A 75 -8.06 -10.64 -19.88
N GLU A 76 -7.51 -11.09 -21.01
CA GLU A 76 -6.74 -12.35 -21.11
C GLU A 76 -5.48 -12.31 -20.23
N TYR A 77 -4.76 -11.18 -20.20
CA TYR A 77 -3.61 -11.01 -19.33
C TYR A 77 -4.03 -10.95 -17.86
N CYS A 78 -5.19 -10.35 -17.53
CA CYS A 78 -5.70 -10.38 -16.18
C CYS A 78 -6.03 -11.81 -15.76
N ALA A 79 -6.75 -12.56 -16.58
CA ALA A 79 -7.12 -13.95 -16.29
C ALA A 79 -5.87 -14.84 -16.12
N GLY A 80 -4.93 -14.78 -17.06
CA GLY A 80 -3.67 -15.53 -16.99
C GLY A 80 -2.85 -15.17 -15.74
N GLY A 81 -2.78 -13.89 -15.38
CA GLY A 81 -2.10 -13.44 -14.18
C GLY A 81 -2.73 -13.99 -12.89
N TYR A 82 -4.06 -13.98 -12.77
CA TYR A 82 -4.76 -14.58 -11.63
C TYR A 82 -4.58 -16.10 -11.58
N MET A 83 -4.62 -16.78 -12.73
CA MET A 83 -4.38 -18.23 -12.78
C MET A 83 -2.96 -18.57 -12.32
N LEU A 84 -1.92 -17.84 -12.75
CA LEU A 84 -0.55 -18.03 -12.31
C LEU A 84 -0.43 -17.90 -10.79
N ILE A 85 -0.99 -16.84 -10.21
CA ILE A 85 -0.95 -16.58 -8.77
C ILE A 85 -1.67 -17.70 -8.00
N ASN A 86 -2.89 -18.06 -8.43
CA ASN A 86 -3.67 -19.11 -7.78
C ASN A 86 -2.97 -20.46 -7.84
N THR A 87 -2.41 -20.81 -9.00
CA THR A 87 -1.63 -22.05 -9.17
C THR A 87 -0.40 -22.05 -8.26
N ALA A 88 0.35 -20.94 -8.20
CA ALA A 88 1.51 -20.84 -7.35
C ALA A 88 1.17 -21.05 -5.87
N PHE A 89 0.10 -20.44 -5.37
CA PHE A 89 -0.36 -20.63 -3.98
C PHE A 89 -0.88 -22.03 -3.71
N ALA A 90 -1.62 -22.65 -4.66
CA ALA A 90 -2.11 -24.01 -4.52
C ALA A 90 -0.98 -25.04 -4.42
N GLN A 91 0.10 -24.82 -5.18
CA GLN A 91 1.27 -25.72 -5.20
C GLN A 91 2.26 -25.48 -4.05
N ASN A 92 2.25 -24.29 -3.41
CA ASN A 92 3.20 -23.91 -2.37
C ASN A 92 2.53 -23.59 -1.03
N GLN A 93 1.73 -24.53 -0.52
CA GLN A 93 1.00 -24.39 0.75
C GLN A 93 1.91 -24.21 1.98
N THR A 94 3.22 -24.48 1.85
CA THR A 94 4.25 -24.40 2.89
C THR A 94 5.21 -23.25 2.67
N ALA A 95 4.83 -22.22 1.91
CA ALA A 95 5.67 -21.03 1.71
C ALA A 95 6.05 -20.43 3.07
N ASP A 96 7.36 -20.14 3.24
CA ASP A 96 7.85 -19.58 4.49
C ASP A 96 7.40 -18.11 4.68
N LEU A 97 7.35 -17.66 5.93
CA LEU A 97 6.88 -16.33 6.30
C LEU A 97 7.73 -15.20 5.67
N ARG A 98 9.02 -15.43 5.42
CA ARG A 98 9.88 -14.44 4.79
C ARG A 98 9.46 -14.21 3.33
N THR A 99 9.30 -15.29 2.57
CA THR A 99 8.83 -15.23 1.18
C THR A 99 7.45 -14.57 1.09
N LEU A 100 6.53 -14.90 2.02
CA LEU A 100 5.21 -14.25 2.07
C LEU A 100 5.32 -12.75 2.41
N ALA A 101 6.20 -12.37 3.33
CA ALA A 101 6.42 -10.97 3.67
C ALA A 101 7.04 -10.17 2.50
N GLU A 102 7.93 -10.77 1.73
CA GLU A 102 8.50 -10.15 0.53
C GLU A 102 7.47 -9.96 -0.59
N LEU A 103 6.53 -10.90 -0.73
CA LEU A 103 5.44 -10.82 -1.73
C LEU A 103 4.28 -9.94 -1.31
N TYR A 104 4.07 -9.73 -0.02
CA TYR A 104 2.94 -8.96 0.50
C TYR A 104 2.76 -7.58 -0.17
N PRO A 105 3.78 -6.70 -0.26
CA PRO A 105 3.64 -5.40 -0.91
C PRO A 105 3.26 -5.48 -2.39
N ILE A 106 3.63 -6.56 -3.06
CA ILE A 106 3.34 -6.80 -4.48
C ILE A 106 1.88 -7.19 -4.64
N LEU A 107 1.39 -8.12 -3.82
CA LEU A 107 0.03 -8.66 -3.87
C LEU A 107 -1.03 -7.64 -3.49
N ILE A 108 -0.74 -6.81 -2.48
CA ILE A 108 -1.71 -5.81 -1.97
C ILE A 108 -1.66 -4.48 -2.72
N LYS A 109 -0.72 -4.30 -3.63
CA LYS A 109 -0.57 -3.09 -4.42
C LYS A 109 -1.91 -2.67 -5.04
N ASN A 110 -2.36 -1.44 -4.74
CA ASN A 110 -3.64 -0.89 -5.15
C ASN A 110 -4.89 -1.54 -4.51
N ASN A 111 -4.74 -2.24 -3.40
CA ASN A 111 -5.88 -2.78 -2.65
C ASN A 111 -6.11 -1.98 -1.36
N ALA A 112 -7.16 -1.15 -1.36
CA ALA A 112 -7.51 -0.29 -0.23
C ALA A 112 -7.96 -1.04 1.04
N ASN A 113 -8.14 -2.35 0.98
CA ASN A 113 -8.52 -3.17 2.14
C ASN A 113 -7.33 -3.68 2.95
N TYR A 114 -6.11 -3.51 2.43
CA TYR A 114 -4.88 -3.96 3.09
C TYR A 114 -3.94 -2.79 3.35
N PRO A 115 -3.32 -2.72 4.54
CA PRO A 115 -2.39 -1.65 4.88
C PRO A 115 -1.09 -1.76 4.08
N HIS A 116 -0.52 -0.61 3.81
CA HIS A 116 0.77 -0.44 3.13
C HIS A 116 1.54 0.74 3.72
N SER A 117 2.84 0.80 3.45
CA SER A 117 3.68 1.89 3.92
C SER A 117 3.57 3.11 3.00
N LEU A 118 3.35 4.28 3.59
CA LEU A 118 3.38 5.58 2.92
C LEU A 118 4.37 6.50 3.63
N VAL A 119 5.29 7.11 2.89
CA VAL A 119 6.20 8.13 3.43
C VAL A 119 5.46 9.46 3.43
N MET A 120 5.38 10.10 4.60
CA MET A 120 4.64 11.33 4.82
C MET A 120 5.55 12.57 4.74
N ASP A 121 6.76 12.48 5.30
CA ASP A 121 7.78 13.51 5.23
C ASP A 121 9.18 12.90 5.13
N LYS A 122 10.00 13.44 4.22
CA LYS A 122 11.40 13.06 4.00
C LYS A 122 12.40 14.11 4.49
N ASN A 123 11.91 15.28 4.86
CA ASN A 123 12.77 16.45 5.16
C ASN A 123 13.04 16.61 6.66
N SER A 124 12.33 15.87 7.52
CA SER A 124 12.58 15.85 8.96
C SER A 124 13.83 15.04 9.29
N THR A 125 14.42 15.30 10.44
CA THR A 125 15.55 14.55 11.01
C THR A 125 15.26 13.06 11.14
N GLU A 126 13.99 12.70 11.32
CA GLU A 126 13.47 11.34 11.29
C GLU A 126 12.42 11.23 10.17
N THR A 127 12.52 10.20 9.33
CA THR A 127 11.53 9.96 8.29
C THR A 127 10.18 9.65 8.94
N ILE A 128 9.17 10.48 8.64
CA ILE A 128 7.80 10.22 9.09
C ILE A 128 7.12 9.33 8.05
N TRP A 129 6.62 8.19 8.50
CA TRP A 129 5.92 7.25 7.64
C TRP A 129 4.72 6.62 8.34
N ALA A 130 3.75 6.19 7.56
CA ALA A 130 2.55 5.54 8.04
C ALA A 130 2.39 4.12 7.48
N TRP A 131 1.84 3.22 8.31
CA TRP A 131 1.28 1.94 7.91
C TRP A 131 -0.23 2.05 7.97
N THR A 132 -0.91 2.00 6.82
CA THR A 132 -2.34 2.33 6.71
C THR A 132 -2.96 1.78 5.43
N CYS A 133 -4.29 1.64 5.44
CA CYS A 133 -5.09 1.38 4.24
C CYS A 133 -5.44 2.67 3.46
N ALA A 134 -5.05 3.85 3.94
CA ALA A 134 -5.31 5.11 3.26
C ALA A 134 -4.71 5.12 1.85
N SER A 135 -5.40 5.71 0.90
CA SER A 135 -4.89 5.89 -0.46
C SER A 135 -3.79 6.95 -0.53
N ASN A 136 -3.84 7.93 0.37
CA ASN A 136 -2.82 8.95 0.56
C ASN A 136 -2.82 9.44 2.00
N ILE A 137 -1.65 9.85 2.49
CA ILE A 137 -1.47 10.52 3.78
C ILE A 137 -0.33 11.52 3.67
N THR A 138 -0.55 12.75 4.17
CA THR A 138 0.46 13.81 4.18
C THR A 138 0.66 14.35 5.58
N TYR A 139 1.84 14.91 5.83
CA TYR A 139 2.22 15.58 7.07
C TYR A 139 2.80 16.95 6.73
N GLU A 140 2.24 17.98 7.32
CA GLU A 140 2.69 19.37 7.15
C GLU A 140 2.87 19.99 8.53
N GLU A 141 4.09 20.36 8.87
CA GLU A 141 4.40 21.04 10.13
C GLU A 141 4.43 22.56 9.91
N ASN A 142 3.73 23.27 10.77
CA ASN A 142 3.78 24.73 10.82
C ASN A 142 4.58 25.15 12.05
N GLU A 143 5.87 25.46 11.83
CA GLU A 143 6.78 25.88 12.90
C GLU A 143 6.31 27.13 13.65
N ASN A 144 5.62 28.05 12.96
CA ASN A 144 5.15 29.29 13.56
C ASN A 144 3.98 29.10 14.52
N SER A 145 3.13 28.10 14.28
CA SER A 145 1.94 27.82 15.12
C SER A 145 2.18 26.66 16.10
N SER A 146 3.35 26.03 16.07
CA SER A 146 3.66 24.84 16.89
C SER A 146 2.61 23.74 16.73
N GLU A 147 2.13 23.56 15.50
CA GLU A 147 1.16 22.52 15.15
C GLU A 147 1.58 21.76 13.89
N ALA A 148 1.06 20.55 13.72
CA ALA A 148 1.15 19.81 12.48
C ALA A 148 -0.23 19.38 12.00
N LEU A 149 -0.39 19.37 10.70
CA LEU A 149 -1.59 18.90 10.02
C LEU A 149 -1.29 17.57 9.31
N ILE A 150 -2.04 16.54 9.68
CA ILE A 150 -2.06 15.25 8.96
C ILE A 150 -3.34 15.23 8.12
N THR A 151 -3.22 15.01 6.82
CA THR A 151 -4.37 14.82 5.93
C THR A 151 -4.40 13.37 5.47
N VAL A 152 -5.51 12.68 5.71
CA VAL A 152 -5.68 11.26 5.41
C VAL A 152 -6.78 11.09 4.38
N SER A 153 -6.46 10.46 3.24
CA SER A 153 -7.43 10.15 2.18
C SER A 153 -7.90 8.70 2.30
N PHE A 154 -9.16 8.52 2.68
CA PHE A 154 -9.79 7.22 2.82
C PHE A 154 -11.28 7.28 2.50
N LYS A 155 -11.92 6.14 2.34
CA LYS A 155 -13.32 6.06 1.98
C LYS A 155 -14.22 6.63 3.09
N GLN A 156 -15.08 7.57 2.73
CA GLN A 156 -16.06 8.15 3.66
C GLN A 156 -16.99 7.09 4.24
N GLY A 157 -17.23 7.16 5.54
CA GLY A 157 -18.08 6.24 6.29
C GLY A 157 -17.36 5.02 6.86
N ASP A 158 -16.19 4.68 6.33
CA ASP A 158 -15.42 3.54 6.79
C ASP A 158 -14.41 3.92 7.88
N SER A 159 -14.04 2.93 8.71
CA SER A 159 -13.03 3.06 9.76
C SER A 159 -11.79 2.27 9.41
N HIS A 160 -10.62 2.81 9.73
CA HIS A 160 -9.36 2.07 9.60
C HIS A 160 -8.38 2.43 10.70
N TYR A 161 -7.32 1.63 10.79
CA TYR A 161 -6.18 1.88 11.66
C TYR A 161 -5.06 2.56 10.88
N ILE A 162 -4.36 3.47 11.54
CA ILE A 162 -3.20 4.16 11.04
C ILE A 162 -2.12 4.05 12.10
N ILE A 163 -0.96 3.50 11.75
CA ILE A 163 0.24 3.52 12.59
C ILE A 163 1.17 4.55 11.96
N ILE A 164 1.51 5.61 12.68
CA ILE A 164 2.43 6.64 12.20
C ILE A 164 3.69 6.59 13.06
N ASN A 165 4.83 6.45 12.44
CA ASN A 165 6.14 6.44 13.09
C ASN A 165 6.90 7.72 12.79
N GLY A 166 7.73 8.19 13.74
CA GLY A 166 8.54 9.40 13.61
C GLY A 166 7.82 10.68 14.05
N ILE A 167 6.62 10.59 14.64
CA ILE A 167 5.92 11.77 15.19
C ILE A 167 6.57 12.18 16.51
N LYS A 168 7.06 13.42 16.60
CA LYS A 168 7.57 13.96 17.86
C LYS A 168 6.48 14.07 18.94
N PRO A 169 6.81 14.09 20.25
CA PRO A 169 5.83 14.22 21.31
C PRO A 169 4.94 15.44 21.12
N PHE A 170 3.65 15.29 21.36
CA PHE A 170 2.64 16.32 21.23
C PHE A 170 1.75 16.36 22.50
N VAL A 171 1.12 17.50 22.75
CA VAL A 171 0.28 17.73 23.94
C VAL A 171 -1.21 17.55 23.68
N GLY A 172 -1.63 17.57 22.42
CA GLY A 172 -3.03 17.41 22.03
C GLY A 172 -3.19 16.99 20.59
N ILE A 173 -4.31 16.30 20.34
CA ILE A 173 -4.76 15.89 19.01
C ILE A 173 -6.21 16.33 18.79
N GLU A 174 -6.48 16.85 17.62
CA GLU A 174 -7.82 17.25 17.21
C GLU A 174 -8.22 16.47 15.96
N ILE A 175 -9.38 15.83 16.00
CA ILE A 175 -9.99 15.09 14.90
C ILE A 175 -11.42 15.60 14.75
N TYR A 176 -11.86 15.97 13.56
CA TYR A 176 -13.18 16.55 13.29
C TYR A 176 -13.46 17.89 14.01
N GLY A 177 -12.44 18.65 14.35
CA GLY A 177 -12.58 19.86 15.18
C GLY A 177 -12.86 19.57 16.67
N LEU A 178 -12.66 18.33 17.11
CA LEU A 178 -12.84 17.90 18.49
C LEU A 178 -11.52 17.44 19.09
N SER A 179 -11.19 17.92 20.28
CA SER A 179 -10.04 17.41 21.03
C SER A 179 -10.28 15.99 21.49
N PHE A 180 -9.32 15.11 21.22
CA PHE A 180 -9.34 13.72 21.64
C PHE A 180 -8.36 13.51 22.79
N HIS A 181 -8.81 12.73 23.76
CA HIS A 181 -7.95 12.21 24.81
C HIS A 181 -7.48 10.81 24.44
N THR A 182 -6.28 10.46 24.89
CA THR A 182 -5.79 9.09 24.74
C THR A 182 -6.70 8.14 25.54
N ASP A 183 -7.19 7.10 24.91
CA ASP A 183 -7.97 6.03 25.55
C ASP A 183 -7.47 4.67 25.05
N PRO A 184 -6.72 3.91 25.85
CA PRO A 184 -6.21 2.61 25.46
C PRO A 184 -7.31 1.56 25.18
N ARG A 185 -8.59 1.87 25.50
CA ARG A 185 -9.73 0.99 25.26
C ARG A 185 -10.53 1.31 24.01
N PHE A 186 -10.08 2.27 23.17
CA PHE A 186 -10.80 2.66 21.96
C PHE A 186 -11.04 1.48 20.99
N GLU A 187 -10.18 0.47 21.02
CA GLU A 187 -10.36 -0.75 20.25
C GLU A 187 -11.57 -1.57 20.73
N THR A 188 -11.73 -1.68 22.05
CA THR A 188 -12.81 -2.44 22.68
C THR A 188 -14.19 -1.85 22.37
N TYR A 189 -14.30 -0.53 22.34
CA TYR A 189 -15.57 0.18 22.14
C TYR A 189 -15.88 0.53 20.69
N ASN A 190 -15.08 0.10 19.73
CA ASN A 190 -15.24 0.42 18.32
C ASN A 190 -15.42 1.94 18.04
N SER A 191 -14.75 2.76 18.82
CA SER A 191 -14.73 4.22 18.68
C SER A 191 -13.49 4.71 17.96
N SER A 192 -13.50 5.96 17.46
CA SER A 192 -12.27 6.66 17.07
C SER A 192 -11.47 7.00 18.30
N GLY A 193 -10.16 6.89 18.22
CA GLY A 193 -9.27 7.17 19.32
C GLY A 193 -7.81 6.97 18.95
N TYR A 194 -6.90 7.24 19.90
CA TYR A 194 -5.48 7.08 19.68
C TYR A 194 -4.72 6.62 20.92
N ILE A 195 -3.55 6.04 20.67
CA ILE A 195 -2.50 5.80 21.68
C ILE A 195 -1.20 6.34 21.10
N TYR A 196 -0.42 7.04 21.91
CA TYR A 196 0.91 7.50 21.53
C TYR A 196 1.98 6.91 22.43
N ASN A 197 3.02 6.37 21.81
CA ASN A 197 4.19 5.85 22.51
C ASN A 197 5.37 6.82 22.35
N GLU A 198 5.69 7.56 23.41
CA GLU A 198 6.77 8.53 23.43
C GLU A 198 8.17 7.92 23.21
N LYS A 199 8.38 6.66 23.62
CA LYS A 199 9.69 6.00 23.47
C LYS A 199 10.02 5.62 22.03
N THR A 200 9.01 5.31 21.24
CA THR A 200 9.16 4.88 19.85
C THR A 200 8.67 5.92 18.87
N HIS A 201 8.21 7.08 19.34
CA HIS A 201 7.59 8.14 18.52
C HIS A 201 6.50 7.60 17.59
N THR A 202 5.68 6.66 18.12
CA THR A 202 4.67 5.97 17.33
C THR A 202 3.26 6.36 17.79
N LEU A 203 2.47 6.85 16.84
CA LEU A 203 1.05 7.14 17.01
C LEU A 203 0.23 6.01 16.39
N LEU A 204 -0.55 5.30 17.20
CA LEU A 204 -1.61 4.40 16.75
C LEU A 204 -2.95 5.15 16.81
N LEU A 205 -3.59 5.29 15.67
CA LEU A 205 -4.85 6.01 15.52
C LEU A 205 -5.89 5.10 14.86
N LYS A 206 -7.11 5.12 15.38
CA LYS A 206 -8.31 4.58 14.71
C LYS A 206 -9.24 5.73 14.39
N SER A 207 -9.60 5.89 13.13
CA SER A 207 -10.48 6.95 12.70
C SER A 207 -11.60 6.41 11.82
N ARG A 208 -12.83 6.90 12.06
CA ARG A 208 -13.96 6.74 11.14
C ARG A 208 -14.07 8.01 10.31
N HIS A 209 -13.89 7.89 9.01
CA HIS A 209 -13.88 9.03 8.10
C HIS A 209 -15.28 9.65 7.94
N LYS A 210 -15.43 10.91 8.30
CA LYS A 210 -16.66 11.69 8.02
C LYS A 210 -16.62 12.29 6.61
N VAL A 211 -15.43 12.51 6.09
CA VAL A 211 -15.16 13.03 4.75
C VAL A 211 -14.04 12.23 4.11
N SER A 212 -13.91 12.27 2.76
CA SER A 212 -12.88 11.51 2.03
C SER A 212 -11.45 11.95 2.37
N ASN A 213 -11.24 13.23 2.71
CA ASN A 213 -9.95 13.77 3.13
C ASN A 213 -10.10 14.31 4.57
N GLU A 214 -9.74 13.48 5.53
CA GLU A 214 -9.85 13.80 6.95
C GLU A 214 -8.62 14.57 7.42
N LYS A 215 -8.84 15.61 8.23
CA LYS A 215 -7.78 16.45 8.79
C LYS A 215 -7.62 16.17 10.28
N ILE A 216 -6.39 15.88 10.68
CA ILE A 216 -5.98 15.61 12.05
C ILE A 216 -4.92 16.64 12.40
N ARG A 217 -5.12 17.38 13.50
CA ARG A 217 -4.15 18.37 13.98
C ARG A 217 -3.44 17.86 15.22
N LEU A 218 -2.14 18.03 15.25
CA LEU A 218 -1.30 17.79 16.43
C LEU A 218 -0.81 19.12 16.97
N TYR A 219 -0.89 19.30 18.29
CA TYR A 219 -0.41 20.49 18.98
C TYR A 219 0.82 20.14 19.81
N PHE A 220 1.94 20.84 19.58
CA PHE A 220 3.22 20.57 20.26
C PHE A 220 3.41 21.42 21.50
N ASN A 221 2.69 22.52 21.65
CA ASN A 221 2.69 23.36 22.84
C ASN A 221 1.29 23.38 23.46
N THR A 222 1.21 23.63 24.76
CA THR A 222 -0.07 23.81 25.44
C THR A 222 -0.81 24.97 24.79
N VAL A 223 -1.93 24.69 24.11
CA VAL A 223 -2.82 25.76 23.63
C VAL A 223 -3.36 26.43 24.88
N ARG A 224 -2.90 27.64 25.21
CA ARG A 224 -3.61 28.48 26.17
C ARG A 224 -4.93 28.85 25.52
N ASN A 225 -6.01 28.15 25.92
CA ASN A 225 -7.35 28.64 25.70
C ASN A 225 -7.50 29.93 26.49
N GLU A 226 -7.24 31.06 25.88
CA GLU A 226 -7.72 32.35 26.37
C GLU A 226 -9.25 32.37 26.10
N TYR A 227 -10.02 32.10 27.17
CA TYR A 227 -11.44 32.40 27.25
C TYR A 227 -11.61 33.86 27.68
#